data_d0bc4b150950a0fc744731f43347114d
#
_entry.id   d0bc4b150950a0fc744731f43347114d
#
_cell.length_a   1.000
_cell.length_b   1.000
_cell.length_c   1.000
_cell.angle_alpha   90.00
_cell.angle_beta   90.00
_cell.angle_gamma   90.00
#
_symmetry.space_group_name_H-M   'P 1'
#
loop_
_entity.id
_entity.type
_entity.pdbx_description
1 polymer ?
#
loop_
_entity_poly.entity_id
_entity_poly.type
_entity_poly.pdbx_seq_one_letter_code
_entity_poly.pdbx_strand_id
1 'polypeptide(L)'
;MKRVVGLVAVMSAAALGVVACGGGGSSSSTTSAAPTTSAAPTTSAAPTTSAAPNPIDEAKAYLESRLANPTSIGITQPLSKKPEAGKLIVRLLTPVPIQDDISFGTEMGAKALGWDYKAIPISGDADGIQKAFQAALEMKPAGIAYGGYPAVILTEQLQAAVDAGVKIVPDSAVDAPGSAPGIEVMLDGIPEQLAWGKDLAAFVAADSGGGAHVAVFTVSAFPILEPVVTGLTDNLATWCPDCKTTVVDQTLADIGTKTPQSVVSTLQKDPSINYILFTFGDLATGVTAALDTAGLSAQAKVIGSAVSNAGLQNLRDGKDSAWVGLPPQLLGWRSIDVFARMFNGDSLDEEKTALLPSQVITQANVNGIVLDDKGFYNAVADFEAQFKALWLVN
;
A
#
# COMPACT_ATOMS: atom_id res chain seq x y z
N MET A 1 -21.76 44.51 -2.36
CA MET A 1 -22.43 45.09 -1.18
C MET A 1 -22.19 44.18 0.04
N LYS A 2 -21.58 44.78 1.10
CA LYS A 2 -21.53 44.43 2.52
C LYS A 2 -21.34 42.97 2.97
N ARG A 3 -20.14 42.69 3.38
CA ARG A 3 -19.52 42.24 4.64
C ARG A 3 -20.50 41.87 5.77
N VAL A 4 -20.34 40.69 6.39
CA VAL A 4 -20.37 40.55 7.85
C VAL A 4 -19.28 39.51 8.27
N VAL A 5 -18.41 39.98 9.14
CA VAL A 5 -17.35 39.28 9.88
C VAL A 5 -18.00 38.87 11.20
N GLY A 6 -17.74 37.68 11.66
CA GLY A 6 -18.10 37.19 13.01
C GLY A 6 -16.91 36.43 13.62
N LEU A 7 -16.16 37.17 14.41
CA LEU A 7 -15.06 36.70 15.28
C LEU A 7 -15.68 36.30 16.62
N VAL A 8 -15.41 35.08 17.12
CA VAL A 8 -15.62 34.75 18.53
C VAL A 8 -14.35 34.14 19.08
N ALA A 9 -13.70 34.92 19.93
CA ALA A 9 -12.65 34.49 20.82
C ALA A 9 -13.27 34.03 22.15
N VAL A 10 -12.81 32.93 22.72
CA VAL A 10 -13.03 32.60 24.12
C VAL A 10 -11.68 32.30 24.78
N MET A 11 -11.42 33.12 25.79
CA MET A 11 -10.27 33.08 26.69
C MET A 11 -10.39 31.97 27.75
N SER A 12 -9.27 31.36 28.04
CA SER A 12 -8.57 31.20 29.34
C SER A 12 -9.33 30.89 30.63
N ALA A 13 -8.80 29.96 31.38
CA ALA A 13 -8.39 30.21 32.77
C ALA A 13 -7.54 29.08 33.32
N ALA A 14 -6.37 29.46 33.78
CA ALA A 14 -5.43 28.67 34.58
C ALA A 14 -5.90 28.67 36.04
N ALA A 15 -5.70 27.57 36.78
CA ALA A 15 -5.69 27.58 38.22
C ALA A 15 -4.55 26.73 38.77
N LEU A 16 -3.61 27.42 39.36
CA LEU A 16 -2.56 26.94 40.26
C LEU A 16 -3.16 26.56 41.61
N GLY A 17 -2.73 25.43 42.16
CA GLY A 17 -3.00 25.05 43.55
C GLY A 17 -1.73 24.46 44.18
N VAL A 18 -1.02 25.31 44.92
CA VAL A 18 0.08 24.95 45.83
C VAL A 18 -0.54 24.71 47.19
N VAL A 19 -0.22 23.61 47.86
CA VAL A 19 -0.31 23.50 49.34
C VAL A 19 0.93 22.78 49.85
N ALA A 20 1.61 23.51 50.77
CA ALA A 20 2.82 23.09 51.49
C ALA A 20 2.46 22.80 52.95
N CYS A 21 3.45 22.24 53.67
CA CYS A 21 3.68 22.23 55.12
C CYS A 21 2.88 21.19 55.91
N GLY A 22 3.44 20.54 56.85
CA GLY A 22 4.53 20.60 57.83
C GLY A 22 4.30 19.40 58.75
N GLY A 23 5.22 18.80 59.43
CA GLY A 23 6.07 19.26 60.43
C GLY A 23 5.95 18.41 61.65
N GLY A 24 7.06 17.95 62.20
CA GLY A 24 7.34 17.83 63.64
C GLY A 24 7.18 16.47 64.25
N GLY A 25 8.25 15.92 64.77
CA GLY A 25 8.69 15.93 66.11
C GLY A 25 9.14 14.57 66.62
N SER A 26 10.41 14.39 66.86
CA SER A 26 11.17 14.01 68.08
C SER A 26 10.69 12.85 68.96
N SER A 27 11.50 11.93 69.30
CA SER A 27 12.56 11.80 70.27
C SER A 27 12.79 10.34 70.71
N SER A 28 14.07 10.00 70.77
CA SER A 28 14.91 9.29 71.75
C SER A 28 14.41 7.98 72.37
N SER A 29 15.22 6.95 72.42
CA SER A 29 16.41 6.73 73.28
C SER A 29 16.97 5.31 73.11
N THR A 30 18.26 5.28 72.98
CA THR A 30 19.27 4.37 73.57
C THR A 30 18.94 2.92 73.90
N THR A 31 19.72 1.94 73.40
CA THR A 31 20.79 1.29 74.13
C THR A 31 21.59 0.28 73.29
N SER A 32 22.88 0.36 73.41
CA SER A 32 24.05 -0.44 73.19
C SER A 32 23.90 -1.98 73.09
N ALA A 33 24.59 -2.57 72.10
CA ALA A 33 25.59 -3.62 72.24
C ALA A 33 26.17 -4.02 70.87
N ALA A 34 27.48 -3.98 70.74
CA ALA A 34 28.28 -4.54 69.63
C ALA A 34 28.75 -5.96 70.03
N PRO A 35 29.59 -6.65 69.22
CA PRO A 35 29.73 -6.72 67.77
C PRO A 35 29.78 -8.18 67.28
N THR A 36 29.52 -8.47 65.99
CA THR A 36 30.22 -9.61 65.33
C THR A 36 30.15 -9.49 63.79
N THR A 37 31.33 -9.67 63.22
CA THR A 37 31.69 -10.21 61.89
C THR A 37 31.12 -9.57 60.60
N SER A 38 32.09 -8.91 59.96
CA SER A 38 32.25 -8.58 58.57
C SER A 38 31.71 -9.63 57.61
N ALA A 39 30.68 -9.28 56.82
CA ALA A 39 30.44 -9.87 55.52
C ALA A 39 30.58 -8.77 54.46
N ALA A 40 31.38 -9.05 53.42
CA ALA A 40 31.65 -8.17 52.31
C ALA A 40 30.38 -7.75 51.61
N PRO A 41 30.27 -6.53 51.09
CA PRO A 41 29.14 -6.09 50.28
C PRO A 41 29.18 -6.84 48.93
N THR A 42 28.20 -7.72 48.70
CA THR A 42 27.82 -8.18 47.38
C THR A 42 27.42 -6.93 46.59
N THR A 43 28.24 -6.56 45.65
CA THR A 43 27.90 -5.58 44.60
C THR A 43 26.65 -6.11 43.87
N SER A 44 25.49 -5.57 44.20
CA SER A 44 24.28 -5.69 43.39
C SER A 44 24.58 -5.05 42.05
N ALA A 45 24.67 -5.87 41.02
CA ALA A 45 24.72 -5.40 39.64
C ALA A 45 23.48 -4.48 39.40
N ALA A 46 23.72 -3.24 39.05
CA ALA A 46 22.66 -2.33 38.61
C ALA A 46 21.88 -3.00 37.46
N PRO A 47 20.55 -2.89 37.44
CA PRO A 47 19.80 -3.35 36.28
C PRO A 47 20.35 -2.65 35.04
N THR A 48 20.85 -3.43 34.10
CA THR A 48 21.16 -2.95 32.74
C THR A 48 19.84 -2.48 32.16
N THR A 49 19.61 -1.18 32.18
CA THR A 49 18.58 -0.53 31.35
C THR A 49 18.93 -0.88 29.90
N SER A 50 18.18 -1.81 29.31
CA SER A 50 18.23 -2.03 27.86
C SER A 50 17.92 -0.68 27.21
N ALA A 51 18.91 -0.13 26.50
CA ALA A 51 18.70 1.07 25.72
C ALA A 51 17.52 0.80 24.74
N ALA A 52 16.64 1.77 24.57
CA ALA A 52 15.60 1.65 23.54
C ALA A 52 16.25 1.29 22.19
N PRO A 53 15.62 0.41 21.39
CA PRO A 53 16.17 0.04 20.10
C PRO A 53 16.44 1.28 19.26
N ASN A 54 17.53 1.25 18.49
CA ASN A 54 17.82 2.33 17.54
C ASN A 54 16.72 2.30 16.44
N PRO A 55 16.06 3.42 16.12
CA PRO A 55 15.03 3.47 15.08
C PRO A 55 15.45 2.86 13.73
N ILE A 56 16.71 3.05 13.34
CA ILE A 56 17.26 2.42 12.11
C ILE A 56 17.34 0.90 12.23
N ASP A 57 17.62 0.35 13.40
CA ASP A 57 17.68 -1.09 13.59
C ASP A 57 16.27 -1.71 13.61
N GLU A 58 15.27 -0.97 14.09
CA GLU A 58 13.85 -1.36 13.94
C GLU A 58 13.42 -1.39 12.47
N ALA A 59 13.80 -0.36 11.68
CA ALA A 59 13.54 -0.31 10.24
C ALA A 59 14.19 -1.50 9.51
N LYS A 60 15.45 -1.85 9.85
CA LYS A 60 16.15 -3.02 9.28
C LYS A 60 15.43 -4.33 9.61
N ALA A 61 15.07 -4.54 10.88
CA ALA A 61 14.36 -5.74 11.31
C ALA A 61 13.00 -5.88 10.61
N TYR A 62 12.27 -4.77 10.47
CA TYR A 62 11.02 -4.73 9.70
C TYR A 62 11.27 -5.08 8.23
N LEU A 63 12.24 -4.43 7.58
CA LEU A 63 12.59 -4.71 6.18
C LEU A 63 12.92 -6.19 5.96
N GLU A 64 13.75 -6.80 6.81
CA GLU A 64 14.11 -8.21 6.72
C GLU A 64 12.88 -9.12 6.74
N SER A 65 11.86 -8.79 7.56
CA SER A 65 10.61 -9.55 7.61
C SER A 65 9.77 -9.45 6.32
N ARG A 66 10.08 -8.47 5.44
CA ARG A 66 9.36 -8.20 4.20
C ARG A 66 10.07 -8.71 2.93
N LEU A 67 11.23 -9.37 3.06
CA LEU A 67 12.01 -9.84 1.91
C LEU A 67 11.64 -11.26 1.43
N ALA A 68 11.00 -12.06 2.26
CA ALA A 68 10.64 -13.44 1.91
C ALA A 68 9.42 -13.51 0.98
N ASN A 69 9.39 -14.50 0.10
CA ASN A 69 8.22 -14.77 -0.73
C ASN A 69 7.01 -15.13 0.15
N PRO A 70 5.86 -14.50 -0.06
CA PRO A 70 4.61 -14.94 0.56
C PRO A 70 4.25 -16.37 0.14
N THR A 71 3.58 -17.10 1.03
CA THR A 71 3.16 -18.49 0.80
C THR A 71 1.66 -18.68 0.87
N SER A 72 0.91 -17.63 1.20
CA SER A 72 -0.55 -17.64 1.35
C SER A 72 -1.17 -16.50 0.57
N ILE A 73 -2.33 -16.76 -0.03
CA ILE A 73 -3.17 -15.74 -0.68
C ILE A 73 -3.82 -14.75 0.31
N GLY A 74 -3.62 -14.94 1.61
CA GLY A 74 -4.11 -14.05 2.67
C GLY A 74 -5.54 -14.29 3.14
N ILE A 75 -6.29 -15.18 2.48
CA ILE A 75 -7.63 -15.64 2.89
C ILE A 75 -7.64 -17.15 3.06
N THR A 76 -8.48 -17.63 3.96
CA THR A 76 -8.49 -19.04 4.38
C THR A 76 -9.88 -19.67 4.42
N GLN A 77 -10.93 -18.86 4.44
CA GLN A 77 -12.32 -19.34 4.57
C GLN A 77 -12.83 -19.94 3.27
N PRO A 78 -13.15 -21.23 3.19
CA PRO A 78 -13.78 -21.82 2.01
C PRO A 78 -15.17 -21.24 1.77
N LEU A 79 -15.61 -21.25 0.53
CA LEU A 79 -16.99 -20.96 0.19
C LEU A 79 -17.92 -22.01 0.80
N SER A 80 -19.16 -21.64 1.14
CA SER A 80 -20.17 -22.57 1.67
C SER A 80 -20.60 -23.63 0.65
N LYS A 81 -20.46 -23.31 -0.62
CA LYS A 81 -20.76 -24.19 -1.77
C LYS A 81 -19.97 -23.77 -2.99
N LYS A 82 -19.80 -24.71 -3.93
CA LYS A 82 -19.24 -24.40 -5.25
C LYS A 82 -20.09 -23.31 -5.94
N PRO A 83 -19.47 -22.25 -6.51
CA PRO A 83 -20.21 -21.23 -7.25
C PRO A 83 -20.94 -21.79 -8.48
N GLU A 84 -22.12 -21.25 -8.78
CA GLU A 84 -22.85 -21.57 -9.99
C GLU A 84 -22.14 -21.03 -11.22
N ALA A 85 -22.03 -21.83 -12.28
CA ALA A 85 -21.44 -21.43 -13.56
C ALA A 85 -22.35 -20.46 -14.36
N GLY A 86 -21.82 -19.91 -15.46
CA GLY A 86 -22.59 -19.12 -16.45
C GLY A 86 -22.88 -17.69 -16.05
N LYS A 87 -22.14 -17.12 -15.10
CA LYS A 87 -22.21 -15.69 -14.77
C LYS A 87 -21.32 -14.87 -15.72
N LEU A 88 -21.76 -13.66 -16.07
CA LEU A 88 -20.94 -12.71 -16.81
C LEU A 88 -20.31 -11.70 -15.83
N ILE A 89 -19.00 -11.59 -15.83
CA ILE A 89 -18.24 -10.52 -15.15
C ILE A 89 -17.71 -9.54 -16.20
N VAL A 90 -17.92 -8.26 -15.97
CA VAL A 90 -17.37 -7.18 -16.80
C VAL A 90 -16.34 -6.40 -15.98
N ARG A 91 -15.15 -6.16 -16.55
CA ARG A 91 -14.14 -5.29 -15.95
C ARG A 91 -13.93 -4.04 -16.79
N LEU A 92 -13.94 -2.88 -16.15
CA LEU A 92 -13.59 -1.60 -16.76
C LEU A 92 -12.08 -1.40 -16.67
N LEU A 93 -11.41 -1.15 -17.80
CA LEU A 93 -9.95 -1.08 -17.89
C LEU A 93 -9.44 0.35 -17.94
N THR A 94 -8.83 0.79 -16.87
CA THR A 94 -8.02 2.02 -16.84
C THR A 94 -6.80 1.85 -17.76
N PRO A 95 -6.42 2.85 -18.58
CA PRO A 95 -5.40 2.71 -19.61
C PRO A 95 -3.97 2.78 -19.04
N VAL A 96 -3.63 1.84 -18.18
CA VAL A 96 -2.27 1.62 -17.64
C VAL A 96 -1.93 0.13 -17.69
N PRO A 97 -0.68 -0.25 -18.02
CA PRO A 97 -0.28 -1.64 -18.27
C PRO A 97 -0.67 -2.61 -17.15
N ILE A 98 -0.51 -2.25 -15.90
CA ILE A 98 -0.83 -3.12 -14.76
C ILE A 98 -2.30 -3.55 -14.74
N GLN A 99 -3.22 -2.72 -15.27
CA GLN A 99 -4.65 -3.07 -15.33
C GLN A 99 -4.94 -4.18 -16.34
N ASP A 100 -4.14 -4.33 -17.39
CA ASP A 100 -4.24 -5.45 -18.33
C ASP A 100 -3.90 -6.78 -17.64
N ASP A 101 -2.92 -6.79 -16.72
CA ASP A 101 -2.54 -7.98 -15.98
C ASP A 101 -3.54 -8.35 -14.90
N ILE A 102 -4.11 -7.37 -14.19
CA ILE A 102 -5.23 -7.59 -13.27
C ILE A 102 -6.42 -8.14 -14.03
N SER A 103 -6.72 -7.58 -15.21
CA SER A 103 -7.77 -8.05 -16.11
C SER A 103 -7.57 -9.50 -16.55
N PHE A 104 -6.35 -9.86 -16.92
CA PHE A 104 -6.00 -11.23 -17.27
C PHE A 104 -6.25 -12.18 -16.09
N GLY A 105 -5.82 -11.83 -14.89
CA GLY A 105 -6.10 -12.60 -13.66
C GLY A 105 -7.61 -12.74 -13.40
N THR A 106 -8.38 -11.66 -13.58
CA THR A 106 -9.85 -11.68 -13.43
C THR A 106 -10.48 -12.64 -14.44
N GLU A 107 -10.03 -12.62 -15.71
CA GLU A 107 -10.51 -13.53 -16.75
C GLU A 107 -10.20 -14.98 -16.42
N MET A 108 -8.97 -15.29 -15.98
CA MET A 108 -8.57 -16.65 -15.63
C MET A 108 -9.35 -17.19 -14.42
N GLY A 109 -9.53 -16.37 -13.39
CA GLY A 109 -10.36 -16.72 -12.23
C GLY A 109 -11.83 -16.96 -12.61
N ALA A 110 -12.41 -16.11 -13.46
CA ALA A 110 -13.77 -16.30 -13.98
C ALA A 110 -13.90 -17.61 -14.76
N LYS A 111 -12.95 -17.90 -15.65
CA LYS A 111 -12.92 -19.17 -16.43
C LYS A 111 -12.80 -20.40 -15.52
N ALA A 112 -12.04 -20.32 -14.43
CA ALA A 112 -11.91 -21.42 -13.47
C ALA A 112 -13.26 -21.79 -12.80
N LEU A 113 -14.19 -20.82 -12.70
CA LEU A 113 -15.54 -21.02 -12.21
C LEU A 113 -16.57 -21.31 -13.32
N GLY A 114 -16.15 -21.36 -14.59
CA GLY A 114 -17.07 -21.51 -15.73
C GLY A 114 -17.92 -20.25 -15.97
N TRP A 115 -17.36 -19.08 -15.69
CA TRP A 115 -17.98 -17.77 -15.92
C TRP A 115 -17.45 -17.11 -17.19
N ASP A 116 -18.31 -16.30 -17.81
CA ASP A 116 -17.94 -15.46 -18.94
C ASP A 116 -17.26 -14.17 -18.42
N TYR A 117 -16.32 -13.66 -19.21
CA TYR A 117 -15.60 -12.46 -18.90
C TYR A 117 -15.59 -11.48 -20.07
N LYS A 118 -15.67 -10.17 -19.78
CA LYS A 118 -15.49 -9.11 -20.77
C LYS A 118 -14.79 -7.91 -20.17
N ALA A 119 -13.78 -7.40 -20.89
CA ALA A 119 -13.12 -6.15 -20.58
C ALA A 119 -13.68 -5.01 -21.42
N ILE A 120 -13.85 -3.81 -20.84
CA ILE A 120 -14.24 -2.58 -21.53
C ILE A 120 -13.16 -1.55 -21.24
N PRO A 121 -12.35 -1.13 -22.24
CA PRO A 121 -11.38 -0.06 -22.06
C PRO A 121 -12.06 1.28 -21.83
N ILE A 122 -11.46 2.14 -20.99
CA ILE A 122 -11.94 3.50 -20.72
C ILE A 122 -10.94 4.53 -21.25
N SER A 123 -11.36 5.80 -21.38
CA SER A 123 -10.48 6.88 -21.85
C SER A 123 -9.51 7.42 -20.79
N GLY A 124 -9.59 6.96 -19.54
CA GLY A 124 -8.69 7.39 -18.46
C GLY A 124 -9.15 8.64 -17.71
N ASP A 125 -10.40 9.08 -17.91
CA ASP A 125 -11.03 10.19 -17.22
C ASP A 125 -12.39 9.80 -16.62
N ALA A 126 -13.00 10.72 -15.86
CA ALA A 126 -14.28 10.48 -15.19
C ALA A 126 -15.43 10.20 -16.19
N ASP A 127 -15.48 10.90 -17.31
CA ASP A 127 -16.51 10.71 -18.34
C ASP A 127 -16.36 9.34 -19.01
N GLY A 128 -15.13 8.90 -19.25
CA GLY A 128 -14.83 7.59 -19.83
C GLY A 128 -15.27 6.44 -18.96
N ILE A 129 -15.00 6.47 -17.65
CA ILE A 129 -15.41 5.40 -16.76
C ILE A 129 -16.93 5.39 -16.56
N GLN A 130 -17.59 6.56 -16.48
CA GLN A 130 -19.05 6.64 -16.37
C GLN A 130 -19.75 6.02 -17.58
N LYS A 131 -19.29 6.34 -18.81
CA LYS A 131 -19.79 5.76 -20.05
C LYS A 131 -19.55 4.26 -20.15
N ALA A 132 -18.35 3.80 -19.78
CA ALA A 132 -18.02 2.39 -19.79
C ALA A 132 -18.86 1.60 -18.76
N PHE A 133 -19.13 2.20 -17.61
CA PHE A 133 -19.98 1.58 -16.58
C PHE A 133 -21.43 1.44 -17.10
N GLN A 134 -21.95 2.48 -17.75
CA GLN A 134 -23.26 2.42 -18.38
C GLN A 134 -23.33 1.33 -19.47
N ALA A 135 -22.32 1.24 -20.32
CA ALA A 135 -22.23 0.19 -21.35
C ALA A 135 -22.13 -1.22 -20.73
N ALA A 136 -21.44 -1.35 -19.58
CA ALA A 136 -21.38 -2.60 -18.84
C ALA A 136 -22.77 -3.01 -18.32
N LEU A 137 -23.54 -2.08 -17.74
CA LEU A 137 -24.91 -2.35 -17.26
C LEU A 137 -25.85 -2.82 -18.36
N GLU A 138 -25.72 -2.27 -19.58
CA GLU A 138 -26.53 -2.70 -20.76
C GLU A 138 -26.30 -4.18 -21.12
N MET A 139 -25.13 -4.75 -20.75
CA MET A 139 -24.83 -6.17 -20.96
C MET A 139 -25.52 -7.08 -19.93
N LYS A 140 -26.14 -6.51 -18.89
CA LYS A 140 -26.78 -7.23 -17.78
C LYS A 140 -25.82 -8.23 -17.13
N PRO A 141 -24.61 -7.82 -16.70
CA PRO A 141 -23.65 -8.72 -16.08
C PRO A 141 -24.12 -9.14 -14.68
N ALA A 142 -23.58 -10.23 -14.16
CA ALA A 142 -23.74 -10.57 -12.75
C ALA A 142 -22.90 -9.67 -11.85
N GLY A 143 -21.72 -9.24 -12.34
CA GLY A 143 -20.81 -8.38 -11.61
C GLY A 143 -20.01 -7.44 -12.50
N ILE A 144 -19.64 -6.27 -11.94
CA ILE A 144 -18.76 -5.28 -12.56
C ILE A 144 -17.57 -5.04 -11.64
N ALA A 145 -16.34 -5.19 -12.18
CA ALA A 145 -15.09 -4.81 -11.52
C ALA A 145 -14.51 -3.54 -12.16
N TYR A 146 -13.88 -2.69 -11.36
CA TYR A 146 -13.17 -1.50 -11.86
C TYR A 146 -12.06 -1.08 -10.89
N GLY A 147 -11.07 -0.32 -11.35
CA GLY A 147 -9.95 0.12 -10.52
C GLY A 147 -9.54 1.57 -10.78
N GLY A 148 -8.98 2.22 -9.73
CA GLY A 148 -8.35 3.54 -9.83
C GLY A 148 -9.29 4.74 -9.63
N TYR A 149 -10.60 4.56 -9.55
CA TYR A 149 -11.56 5.66 -9.49
C TYR A 149 -12.39 5.64 -8.21
N PRO A 150 -12.54 6.77 -7.50
CA PRO A 150 -13.35 6.86 -6.30
C PRO A 150 -14.86 6.81 -6.64
N ALA A 151 -15.64 6.19 -5.75
CA ALA A 151 -17.08 5.99 -5.91
C ALA A 151 -17.87 7.31 -6.10
N VAL A 152 -17.37 8.43 -5.61
CA VAL A 152 -18.02 9.73 -5.71
C VAL A 152 -18.29 10.16 -7.16
N ILE A 153 -17.44 9.75 -8.11
CA ILE A 153 -17.64 10.07 -9.54
C ILE A 153 -18.56 9.07 -10.25
N LEU A 154 -18.96 7.98 -9.57
CA LEU A 154 -19.78 6.89 -10.10
C LEU A 154 -21.12 6.73 -9.37
N THR A 155 -21.53 7.69 -8.55
CA THR A 155 -22.69 7.57 -7.64
C THR A 155 -23.95 7.08 -8.33
N GLU A 156 -24.28 7.65 -9.49
CA GLU A 156 -25.48 7.27 -10.26
C GLU A 156 -25.35 5.86 -10.84
N GLN A 157 -24.18 5.51 -11.36
CA GLN A 157 -23.89 4.22 -11.97
C GLN A 157 -23.89 3.10 -10.92
N LEU A 158 -23.31 3.37 -9.74
CA LEU A 158 -23.30 2.43 -8.61
C LEU A 158 -24.72 2.16 -8.11
N GLN A 159 -25.56 3.21 -7.98
CA GLN A 159 -26.95 3.04 -7.59
C GLN A 159 -27.72 2.22 -8.65
N ALA A 160 -27.52 2.52 -9.93
CA ALA A 160 -28.16 1.77 -11.03
C ALA A 160 -27.76 0.29 -11.05
N ALA A 161 -26.48 -0.03 -10.71
CA ALA A 161 -26.02 -1.40 -10.57
C ALA A 161 -26.70 -2.12 -9.40
N VAL A 162 -26.81 -1.46 -8.24
CA VAL A 162 -27.53 -2.02 -7.07
C VAL A 162 -28.99 -2.29 -7.40
N ASP A 163 -29.69 -1.33 -8.06
CA ASP A 163 -31.09 -1.46 -8.45
C ASP A 163 -31.30 -2.60 -9.46
N ALA A 164 -30.30 -2.88 -10.30
CA ALA A 164 -30.30 -3.99 -11.24
C ALA A 164 -29.83 -5.33 -10.62
N GLY A 165 -29.43 -5.36 -9.35
CA GLY A 165 -28.90 -6.54 -8.67
C GLY A 165 -27.50 -6.96 -9.10
N VAL A 166 -26.77 -6.07 -9.81
CA VAL A 166 -25.39 -6.30 -10.26
C VAL A 166 -24.43 -6.09 -9.10
N LYS A 167 -23.53 -7.06 -8.83
CA LYS A 167 -22.50 -6.94 -7.80
C LYS A 167 -21.33 -6.09 -8.29
N ILE A 168 -20.68 -5.36 -7.36
CA ILE A 168 -19.58 -4.45 -7.67
C ILE A 168 -18.38 -4.84 -6.84
N VAL A 169 -17.22 -4.96 -7.49
CA VAL A 169 -15.93 -5.18 -6.84
C VAL A 169 -14.93 -4.14 -7.35
N PRO A 170 -14.70 -3.07 -6.59
CA PRO A 170 -13.65 -2.11 -6.90
C PRO A 170 -12.28 -2.58 -6.39
N ASP A 171 -11.24 -2.10 -7.06
CA ASP A 171 -9.86 -2.19 -6.59
C ASP A 171 -9.13 -0.86 -6.76
N SER A 172 -8.00 -0.70 -6.04
CA SER A 172 -7.10 0.45 -6.20
C SER A 172 -7.82 1.81 -6.08
N ALA A 173 -8.73 1.94 -5.12
CA ALA A 173 -9.47 3.18 -4.85
C ALA A 173 -9.54 3.49 -3.34
N VAL A 174 -9.95 4.73 -3.00
CA VAL A 174 -9.92 5.24 -1.61
C VAL A 174 -11.17 4.92 -0.79
N ASP A 175 -12.17 4.32 -1.41
CA ASP A 175 -13.46 4.12 -0.77
C ASP A 175 -13.38 3.03 0.29
N ALA A 176 -13.96 3.30 1.46
CA ALA A 176 -14.09 2.27 2.49
C ALA A 176 -15.27 1.34 2.18
N PRO A 177 -15.23 0.07 2.59
CA PRO A 177 -16.38 -0.81 2.54
C PRO A 177 -17.62 -0.16 3.18
N GLY A 178 -18.74 -0.13 2.46
CA GLY A 178 -20.00 0.48 2.90
C GLY A 178 -20.11 2.00 2.71
N SER A 179 -19.10 2.66 2.13
CA SER A 179 -19.11 4.12 1.92
C SER A 179 -19.98 4.58 0.75
N ALA A 180 -20.30 3.69 -0.19
CA ALA A 180 -21.12 3.99 -1.36
C ALA A 180 -21.99 2.77 -1.75
N PRO A 181 -23.07 2.97 -2.53
CA PRO A 181 -23.93 1.87 -2.97
C PRO A 181 -23.16 0.74 -3.63
N GLY A 182 -23.35 -0.48 -3.15
CA GLY A 182 -22.74 -1.69 -3.70
C GLY A 182 -21.24 -1.88 -3.41
N ILE A 183 -20.56 -0.96 -2.74
CA ILE A 183 -19.16 -1.09 -2.33
C ILE A 183 -19.12 -1.85 -1.00
N GLU A 184 -19.05 -3.17 -1.05
CA GLU A 184 -19.01 -4.02 0.14
C GLU A 184 -17.58 -4.39 0.55
N VAL A 185 -16.63 -4.36 -0.39
CA VAL A 185 -15.19 -4.64 -0.22
C VAL A 185 -14.41 -3.63 -1.05
N MET A 186 -13.21 -3.31 -0.64
CA MET A 186 -12.21 -2.57 -1.42
C MET A 186 -10.94 -3.42 -1.45
N LEU A 187 -10.52 -3.84 -2.64
CA LEU A 187 -9.26 -4.54 -2.84
C LEU A 187 -8.17 -3.55 -3.18
N ASP A 188 -6.94 -3.82 -2.76
CA ASP A 188 -5.82 -2.89 -2.99
C ASP A 188 -6.17 -1.46 -2.54
N GLY A 189 -6.75 -1.35 -1.37
CA GLY A 189 -7.23 -0.09 -0.82
C GLY A 189 -6.19 0.67 0.01
N ILE A 190 -6.66 1.65 0.79
CA ILE A 190 -5.81 2.49 1.65
C ILE A 190 -4.88 1.65 2.56
N PRO A 191 -5.33 0.55 3.21
CA PRO A 191 -4.44 -0.23 4.09
C PRO A 191 -3.22 -0.82 3.38
N GLU A 192 -3.39 -1.34 2.16
CA GLU A 192 -2.28 -1.84 1.34
C GLU A 192 -1.30 -0.74 0.98
N GLN A 193 -1.80 0.39 0.52
CA GLN A 193 -0.98 1.51 0.09
C GLN A 193 -0.17 2.11 1.25
N LEU A 194 -0.76 2.22 2.45
CA LEU A 194 -0.06 2.62 3.68
C LEU A 194 1.04 1.61 4.04
N ALA A 195 0.77 0.31 3.91
CA ALA A 195 1.74 -0.74 4.17
C ALA A 195 2.92 -0.67 3.18
N TRP A 196 2.66 -0.40 1.89
CA TRP A 196 3.72 -0.22 0.90
C TRP A 196 4.58 1.01 1.17
N GLY A 197 3.95 2.13 1.58
CA GLY A 197 4.69 3.31 2.03
C GLY A 197 5.59 3.01 3.21
N LYS A 198 5.12 2.22 4.17
CA LYS A 198 5.91 1.73 5.30
C LYS A 198 7.07 0.83 4.86
N ASP A 199 6.83 -0.09 3.93
CA ASP A 199 7.86 -0.97 3.36
C ASP A 199 9.01 -0.14 2.73
N LEU A 200 8.64 0.88 1.94
CA LEU A 200 9.61 1.79 1.31
C LEU A 200 10.34 2.68 2.34
N ALA A 201 9.64 3.14 3.38
CA ALA A 201 10.27 3.89 4.49
C ALA A 201 11.32 3.04 5.21
N ALA A 202 11.02 1.75 5.46
CA ALA A 202 11.96 0.84 6.08
C ALA A 202 13.21 0.63 5.22
N PHE A 203 13.04 0.47 3.90
CA PHE A 203 14.16 0.39 2.98
C PHE A 203 15.00 1.66 3.01
N VAL A 204 14.37 2.83 2.87
CA VAL A 204 15.06 4.14 2.86
C VAL A 204 15.82 4.38 4.16
N ALA A 205 15.19 4.15 5.32
CA ALA A 205 15.83 4.34 6.62
C ALA A 205 17.01 3.39 6.83
N ALA A 206 16.83 2.09 6.51
CA ALA A 206 17.85 1.06 6.65
C ALA A 206 19.06 1.29 5.74
N ASP A 207 18.82 1.67 4.48
CA ASP A 207 19.82 1.83 3.43
C ASP A 207 20.58 3.17 3.55
N SER A 208 19.90 4.27 3.91
CA SER A 208 20.53 5.60 4.07
C SER A 208 21.24 5.77 5.41
N GLY A 209 20.92 4.96 6.40
CA GLY A 209 21.43 5.15 7.77
C GLY A 209 21.01 6.48 8.39
N GLY A 210 19.94 7.13 7.90
CA GLY A 210 19.39 8.36 8.47
C GLY A 210 19.60 9.63 7.62
N GLY A 211 20.13 9.51 6.40
CA GLY A 211 20.48 10.68 5.56
C GLY A 211 19.77 10.70 4.20
N ALA A 212 18.47 10.46 4.13
CA ALA A 212 17.74 10.44 2.86
C ALA A 212 17.03 11.75 2.54
N HIS A 213 17.04 12.12 1.26
CA HIS A 213 16.10 13.07 0.66
C HIS A 213 15.38 12.37 -0.51
N VAL A 214 14.11 12.08 -0.32
CA VAL A 214 13.28 11.30 -1.25
C VAL A 214 12.44 12.22 -2.11
N ALA A 215 12.61 12.20 -3.43
CA ALA A 215 11.68 12.81 -4.37
C ALA A 215 10.61 11.75 -4.74
N VAL A 216 9.36 12.00 -4.37
CA VAL A 216 8.23 11.11 -4.62
C VAL A 216 7.47 11.58 -5.85
N PHE A 217 7.48 10.77 -6.90
CA PHE A 217 6.69 11.00 -8.12
C PHE A 217 5.36 10.25 -8.02
N THR A 218 4.27 11.00 -8.15
CA THR A 218 2.90 10.49 -7.98
C THR A 218 1.95 11.10 -9.01
N VAL A 219 0.71 10.60 -9.08
CA VAL A 219 -0.35 11.13 -9.94
C VAL A 219 -1.55 11.48 -9.05
N SER A 220 -1.71 12.75 -8.72
CA SER A 220 -2.75 13.23 -7.79
C SER A 220 -4.19 13.00 -8.30
N ALA A 221 -4.36 12.78 -9.62
CA ALA A 221 -5.64 12.37 -10.20
C ALA A 221 -6.11 10.99 -9.73
N PHE A 222 -5.20 10.18 -9.15
CA PHE A 222 -5.51 8.92 -8.47
C PHE A 222 -5.29 9.05 -6.96
N PRO A 223 -6.31 9.41 -6.20
CA PRO A 223 -6.17 9.66 -4.75
C PRO A 223 -5.64 8.46 -3.97
N ILE A 224 -5.78 7.24 -4.49
CA ILE A 224 -5.27 6.01 -3.87
C ILE A 224 -3.73 5.99 -3.76
N LEU A 225 -3.02 6.78 -4.51
CA LEU A 225 -1.56 6.86 -4.46
C LEU A 225 -1.04 7.72 -3.29
N GLU A 226 -1.89 8.61 -2.72
CA GLU A 226 -1.53 9.44 -1.58
C GLU A 226 -1.22 8.64 -0.31
N PRO A 227 -1.93 7.56 0.05
CA PRO A 227 -1.57 6.72 1.18
C PRO A 227 -0.16 6.09 1.11
N VAL A 228 0.40 5.85 -0.08
CA VAL A 228 1.82 5.44 -0.20
C VAL A 228 2.73 6.54 0.34
N VAL A 229 2.46 7.79 -0.04
CA VAL A 229 3.22 8.96 0.43
C VAL A 229 3.06 9.14 1.93
N THR A 230 1.84 9.01 2.44
CA THR A 230 1.52 9.08 3.88
C THR A 230 2.25 7.98 4.64
N GLY A 231 2.15 6.72 4.22
CA GLY A 231 2.84 5.59 4.84
C GLY A 231 4.37 5.77 4.84
N LEU A 232 4.93 6.31 3.75
CA LEU A 232 6.35 6.65 3.68
C LEU A 232 6.71 7.73 4.72
N THR A 233 6.02 8.87 4.71
CA THR A 233 6.38 10.04 5.54
C THR A 233 6.21 9.78 7.02
N ASP A 234 5.12 9.12 7.43
CA ASP A 234 4.83 8.81 8.83
C ASP A 234 5.86 7.83 9.42
N ASN A 235 6.27 6.82 8.65
CA ASN A 235 7.28 5.86 9.11
C ASN A 235 8.70 6.43 9.02
N LEU A 236 9.03 7.30 8.05
CA LEU A 236 10.29 8.03 8.05
C LEU A 236 10.38 8.97 9.24
N ALA A 237 9.31 9.66 9.64
CA ALA A 237 9.32 10.50 10.84
C ALA A 237 9.69 9.71 12.11
N THR A 238 9.40 8.40 12.14
CA THR A 238 9.75 7.52 13.26
C THR A 238 11.17 6.96 13.13
N TRP A 239 11.51 6.42 11.95
CA TRP A 239 12.76 5.67 11.73
C TRP A 239 13.92 6.53 11.26
N CYS A 240 13.64 7.66 10.63
CA CYS A 240 14.61 8.55 10.02
C CYS A 240 14.13 10.01 10.12
N PRO A 241 14.06 10.63 11.32
CA PRO A 241 13.48 11.96 11.52
C PRO A 241 14.21 13.09 10.77
N ASP A 242 15.47 12.88 10.38
CA ASP A 242 16.24 13.85 9.57
C ASP A 242 16.04 13.64 8.05
N CYS A 243 15.35 12.57 7.63
CA CYS A 243 15.03 12.32 6.23
C CYS A 243 14.02 13.34 5.72
N LYS A 244 14.16 13.71 4.45
CA LYS A 244 13.29 14.69 3.78
C LYS A 244 12.51 14.03 2.66
N THR A 245 11.31 14.56 2.42
CA THR A 245 10.45 14.14 1.31
C THR A 245 10.01 15.33 0.50
N THR A 246 10.09 15.25 -0.83
CA THR A 246 9.58 16.24 -1.78
C THR A 246 8.64 15.53 -2.75
N VAL A 247 7.40 15.99 -2.86
CA VAL A 247 6.40 15.37 -3.76
C VAL A 247 6.38 16.10 -5.09
N VAL A 248 6.38 15.34 -6.19
CA VAL A 248 6.34 15.83 -7.58
C VAL A 248 5.14 15.19 -8.29
N ASP A 249 4.13 16.00 -8.58
CA ASP A 249 2.94 15.53 -9.26
C ASP A 249 3.16 15.34 -10.76
N GLN A 250 2.56 14.31 -11.32
CA GLN A 250 2.60 13.94 -12.73
C GLN A 250 1.17 13.71 -13.23
N THR A 251 1.02 13.55 -14.54
CA THR A 251 -0.25 13.12 -15.15
C THR A 251 -0.06 11.76 -15.84
N LEU A 252 -1.15 11.02 -16.09
CA LEU A 252 -1.08 9.77 -16.86
C LEU A 252 -0.44 9.97 -18.25
N ALA A 253 -0.72 11.09 -18.91
CA ALA A 253 -0.16 11.41 -20.23
C ALA A 253 1.36 11.67 -20.18
N ASP A 254 1.93 11.91 -19.02
CA ASP A 254 3.37 12.17 -18.85
C ASP A 254 4.19 10.86 -18.73
N ILE A 255 3.54 9.72 -18.48
CA ILE A 255 4.19 8.41 -18.34
C ILE A 255 4.98 8.10 -19.63
N GLY A 256 6.26 7.78 -19.47
CA GLY A 256 7.17 7.47 -20.59
C GLY A 256 7.49 8.64 -21.54
N THR A 257 6.90 9.82 -21.31
CA THR A 257 7.09 11.02 -22.14
C THR A 257 7.77 12.15 -21.37
N LYS A 258 7.05 12.84 -20.47
CA LYS A 258 7.60 13.97 -19.70
C LYS A 258 8.13 13.56 -18.33
N THR A 259 7.62 12.49 -17.73
CA THR A 259 8.08 12.02 -16.41
C THR A 259 9.60 11.81 -16.39
N PRO A 260 10.25 11.15 -17.38
CA PRO A 260 11.71 11.01 -17.41
C PRO A 260 12.46 12.35 -17.33
N GLN A 261 12.00 13.36 -18.06
CA GLN A 261 12.59 14.70 -18.03
C GLN A 261 12.31 15.45 -16.73
N SER A 262 11.12 15.25 -16.14
CA SER A 262 10.76 15.79 -14.83
C SER A 262 11.69 15.26 -13.75
N VAL A 263 12.01 13.97 -13.77
CA VAL A 263 12.99 13.34 -12.86
C VAL A 263 14.37 13.97 -13.01
N VAL A 264 14.90 14.04 -14.24
CA VAL A 264 16.20 14.66 -14.53
C VAL A 264 16.24 16.10 -14.02
N SER A 265 15.21 16.89 -14.35
CA SER A 265 15.13 18.29 -13.93
C SER A 265 15.05 18.47 -12.42
N THR A 266 14.35 17.56 -11.73
CA THR A 266 14.23 17.56 -10.27
C THR A 266 15.58 17.31 -9.61
N LEU A 267 16.34 16.31 -10.08
CA LEU A 267 17.68 16.00 -9.56
C LEU A 267 18.70 17.12 -9.85
N GLN A 268 18.64 17.74 -11.04
CA GLN A 268 19.52 18.86 -11.40
C GLN A 268 19.23 20.09 -10.55
N LYS A 269 17.97 20.34 -10.20
CA LYS A 269 17.55 21.47 -9.37
C LYS A 269 17.93 21.30 -7.90
N ASP A 270 17.89 20.07 -7.40
CA ASP A 270 18.23 19.75 -6.02
C ASP A 270 19.18 18.54 -5.94
N PRO A 271 20.51 18.78 -5.92
CA PRO A 271 21.51 17.72 -5.82
C PRO A 271 21.51 16.96 -4.47
N SER A 272 20.75 17.41 -3.47
CA SER A 272 20.63 16.70 -2.19
C SER A 272 19.68 15.48 -2.26
N ILE A 273 18.86 15.39 -3.30
CA ILE A 273 17.99 14.25 -3.54
C ILE A 273 18.84 13.02 -3.87
N ASN A 274 18.70 11.98 -3.05
CA ASN A 274 19.44 10.72 -3.19
C ASN A 274 18.52 9.49 -3.29
N TYR A 275 17.19 9.70 -3.30
CA TYR A 275 16.18 8.68 -3.63
C TYR A 275 15.10 9.26 -4.54
N ILE A 276 14.66 8.46 -5.51
CA ILE A 276 13.51 8.73 -6.36
C ILE A 276 12.51 7.61 -6.11
N LEU A 277 11.34 7.96 -5.63
CA LEU A 277 10.25 7.03 -5.37
C LEU A 277 9.13 7.23 -6.39
N PHE A 278 8.67 6.13 -6.99
CA PHE A 278 7.47 6.09 -7.81
C PHE A 278 6.34 5.38 -7.09
N THR A 279 5.18 6.02 -7.00
CA THR A 279 4.00 5.44 -6.33
C THR A 279 3.38 4.26 -7.07
N PHE A 280 3.78 4.02 -8.31
CA PHE A 280 3.53 2.77 -9.06
C PHE A 280 4.54 2.61 -10.21
N GLY A 281 4.79 1.35 -10.62
CA GLY A 281 5.90 1.00 -11.48
C GLY A 281 5.87 1.57 -12.89
N ASP A 282 4.67 1.72 -13.49
CA ASP A 282 4.56 2.25 -14.85
C ASP A 282 5.01 3.73 -14.94
N LEU A 283 4.92 4.48 -13.84
CA LEU A 283 5.36 5.88 -13.78
C LEU A 283 6.89 6.01 -13.98
N ALA A 284 7.66 4.96 -13.69
CA ALA A 284 9.12 4.93 -13.91
C ALA A 284 9.53 4.64 -15.35
N THR A 285 8.57 4.47 -16.28
CA THR A 285 8.86 4.15 -17.69
C THR A 285 9.79 5.17 -18.32
N GLY A 286 10.94 4.69 -18.85
CA GLY A 286 11.94 5.53 -19.53
C GLY A 286 12.88 6.32 -18.60
N VAL A 287 12.66 6.31 -17.28
CA VAL A 287 13.44 7.10 -16.31
C VAL A 287 14.90 6.65 -16.26
N THR A 288 15.17 5.35 -16.17
CA THR A 288 16.54 4.82 -16.11
C THR A 288 17.37 5.27 -17.30
N ALA A 289 16.82 5.19 -18.52
CA ALA A 289 17.51 5.65 -19.74
C ALA A 289 17.76 7.18 -19.74
N ALA A 290 16.82 7.96 -19.20
CA ALA A 290 16.97 9.42 -19.08
C ALA A 290 18.06 9.79 -18.06
N LEU A 291 18.14 9.09 -16.93
CA LEU A 291 19.19 9.25 -15.92
C LEU A 291 20.57 8.89 -16.49
N ASP A 292 20.69 7.77 -17.20
CA ASP A 292 21.92 7.36 -17.87
C ASP A 292 22.40 8.44 -18.86
N THR A 293 21.48 8.93 -19.70
CA THR A 293 21.77 9.98 -20.69
C THR A 293 22.21 11.30 -20.03
N ALA A 294 21.61 11.64 -18.90
CA ALA A 294 21.93 12.87 -18.16
C ALA A 294 23.17 12.72 -17.26
N GLY A 295 23.76 11.53 -17.10
CA GLY A 295 24.86 11.25 -16.19
C GLY A 295 24.48 11.33 -14.71
N LEU A 296 23.20 11.05 -14.38
CA LEU A 296 22.63 11.20 -13.04
C LEU A 296 22.31 9.85 -12.36
N SER A 297 22.63 8.72 -13.01
CA SER A 297 22.30 7.38 -12.50
C SER A 297 22.92 7.05 -11.14
N ALA A 298 24.05 7.70 -10.78
CA ALA A 298 24.70 7.53 -9.48
C ALA A 298 24.22 8.50 -8.40
N GLN A 299 23.41 9.52 -8.77
CA GLN A 299 22.98 10.56 -7.82
C GLN A 299 21.89 10.05 -6.89
N ALA A 300 20.92 9.32 -7.40
CA ALA A 300 19.76 8.88 -6.63
C ALA A 300 19.40 7.43 -6.92
N LYS A 301 19.00 6.71 -5.87
CA LYS A 301 18.48 5.34 -5.94
C LYS A 301 17.01 5.35 -6.36
N VAL A 302 16.65 4.53 -7.34
CA VAL A 302 15.27 4.37 -7.81
C VAL A 302 14.56 3.30 -6.98
N ILE A 303 13.42 3.65 -6.41
CA ILE A 303 12.56 2.78 -5.61
C ILE A 303 11.09 3.02 -5.96
N GLY A 304 10.19 2.13 -5.54
CA GLY A 304 8.75 2.36 -5.73
C GLY A 304 7.86 1.21 -5.31
N SER A 305 6.57 1.34 -5.58
CA SER A 305 5.55 0.31 -5.35
C SER A 305 4.92 -0.17 -6.65
N ALA A 306 4.17 -1.28 -6.57
CA ALA A 306 3.54 -1.93 -7.71
C ALA A 306 4.51 -2.13 -8.89
N VAL A 307 5.58 -2.89 -8.65
CA VAL A 307 6.70 -3.06 -9.58
C VAL A 307 6.24 -3.52 -10.97
N SER A 308 6.74 -2.85 -12.01
CA SER A 308 6.57 -3.27 -13.40
C SER A 308 7.65 -4.29 -13.84
N ASN A 309 7.43 -4.97 -14.97
CA ASN A 309 8.46 -5.86 -15.55
C ASN A 309 9.78 -5.14 -15.83
N ALA A 310 9.71 -3.87 -16.25
CA ALA A 310 10.89 -3.04 -16.44
C ALA A 310 11.62 -2.77 -15.12
N GLY A 311 10.89 -2.49 -14.03
CA GLY A 311 11.46 -2.33 -12.70
C GLY A 311 12.12 -3.62 -12.20
N LEU A 312 11.53 -4.79 -12.43
CA LEU A 312 12.15 -6.08 -12.10
C LEU A 312 13.44 -6.31 -12.88
N GLN A 313 13.48 -5.95 -14.16
CA GLN A 313 14.70 -6.04 -14.94
C GLN A 313 15.77 -5.06 -14.47
N ASN A 314 15.38 -3.82 -14.17
CA ASN A 314 16.29 -2.81 -13.62
C ASN A 314 16.89 -3.24 -12.26
N LEU A 315 16.12 -3.92 -11.41
CA LEU A 315 16.65 -4.51 -10.16
C LEU A 315 17.73 -5.56 -10.44
N ARG A 316 17.51 -6.46 -11.43
CA ARG A 316 18.49 -7.47 -11.83
C ARG A 316 19.76 -6.84 -12.39
N ASP A 317 19.61 -5.75 -13.12
CA ASP A 317 20.72 -5.01 -13.74
C ASP A 317 21.41 -4.05 -12.74
N GLY A 318 20.93 -3.95 -11.50
CA GLY A 318 21.48 -3.06 -10.47
C GLY A 318 21.20 -1.58 -10.70
N LYS A 319 20.22 -1.24 -11.52
CA LYS A 319 19.82 0.13 -11.85
C LYS A 319 18.76 0.69 -10.90
N ASP A 320 17.84 -0.16 -10.44
CA ASP A 320 16.88 0.14 -9.38
C ASP A 320 17.33 -0.52 -8.08
N SER A 321 16.84 -0.01 -6.94
CA SER A 321 17.30 -0.44 -5.62
C SER A 321 16.26 -1.25 -4.85
N ALA A 322 14.99 -0.84 -4.87
CA ALA A 322 13.91 -1.56 -4.20
C ALA A 322 12.55 -1.29 -4.83
N TRP A 323 11.70 -2.30 -4.85
CA TRP A 323 10.30 -2.19 -5.24
C TRP A 323 9.42 -3.00 -4.29
N VAL A 324 8.20 -2.52 -4.03
CA VAL A 324 7.16 -3.35 -3.41
C VAL A 324 6.36 -4.02 -4.52
N GLY A 325 6.16 -5.34 -4.39
CA GLY A 325 5.45 -6.13 -5.39
C GLY A 325 3.93 -6.07 -5.19
N LEU A 326 3.18 -5.66 -6.20
CA LEU A 326 1.74 -5.92 -6.32
C LEU A 326 1.57 -7.15 -7.22
N PRO A 327 0.87 -8.23 -6.79
CA PRO A 327 0.58 -9.39 -7.62
C PRO A 327 -0.70 -9.17 -8.45
N PRO A 328 -0.62 -8.68 -9.70
CA PRO A 328 -1.81 -8.24 -10.43
C PRO A 328 -2.75 -9.38 -10.79
N GLN A 329 -2.23 -10.55 -11.16
CA GLN A 329 -3.09 -11.69 -11.48
C GLN A 329 -3.80 -12.24 -10.24
N LEU A 330 -3.09 -12.34 -9.10
CA LEU A 330 -3.69 -12.74 -7.84
C LEU A 330 -4.80 -11.76 -7.42
N LEU A 331 -4.60 -10.45 -7.59
CA LEU A 331 -5.64 -9.44 -7.35
C LEU A 331 -6.88 -9.69 -8.24
N GLY A 332 -6.67 -10.04 -9.52
CA GLY A 332 -7.76 -10.43 -10.41
C GLY A 332 -8.53 -11.66 -9.91
N TRP A 333 -7.84 -12.71 -9.46
CA TRP A 333 -8.46 -13.88 -8.85
C TRP A 333 -9.17 -13.54 -7.55
N ARG A 334 -8.59 -12.67 -6.73
CA ARG A 334 -9.22 -12.17 -5.50
C ARG A 334 -10.55 -11.45 -5.78
N SER A 335 -10.61 -10.67 -6.89
CA SER A 335 -11.86 -10.04 -7.33
C SER A 335 -12.94 -11.10 -7.65
N ILE A 336 -12.57 -12.21 -8.23
CA ILE A 336 -13.49 -13.34 -8.53
C ILE A 336 -13.92 -14.05 -7.24
N ASP A 337 -13.03 -14.22 -6.25
CA ASP A 337 -13.41 -14.77 -4.95
C ASP A 337 -14.45 -13.90 -4.25
N VAL A 338 -14.28 -12.58 -4.24
CA VAL A 338 -15.28 -11.64 -3.69
C VAL A 338 -16.62 -11.79 -4.41
N PHE A 339 -16.64 -11.85 -5.75
CA PHE A 339 -17.88 -12.10 -6.49
C PHE A 339 -18.51 -13.45 -6.11
N ALA A 340 -17.71 -14.49 -5.99
CA ALA A 340 -18.21 -15.83 -5.63
C ALA A 340 -18.88 -15.83 -4.26
N ARG A 341 -18.25 -15.16 -3.27
CA ARG A 341 -18.84 -14.97 -1.92
C ARG A 341 -20.16 -14.19 -2.00
N MET A 342 -20.17 -13.07 -2.72
CA MET A 342 -21.38 -12.26 -2.88
C MET A 342 -22.53 -13.05 -3.52
N PHE A 343 -22.25 -13.88 -4.54
CA PHE A 343 -23.27 -14.69 -5.19
C PHE A 343 -23.76 -15.86 -4.36
N ASN A 344 -22.91 -16.43 -3.53
CA ASN A 344 -23.27 -17.51 -2.60
C ASN A 344 -23.97 -17.00 -1.34
N GLY A 345 -23.79 -15.71 -0.98
CA GLY A 345 -24.22 -15.14 0.30
C GLY A 345 -23.25 -15.48 1.44
N ASP A 346 -21.98 -15.76 1.13
CA ASP A 346 -20.93 -16.04 2.10
C ASP A 346 -20.42 -14.73 2.76
N SER A 347 -19.75 -14.84 3.93
CA SER A 347 -19.14 -13.68 4.60
C SER A 347 -18.02 -13.07 3.77
N LEU A 348 -17.91 -11.73 3.83
CA LEU A 348 -16.85 -10.92 3.27
C LEU A 348 -15.88 -10.38 4.35
N ASP A 349 -15.96 -10.85 5.59
CA ASP A 349 -15.21 -10.26 6.71
C ASP A 349 -13.71 -10.43 6.54
N GLU A 350 -13.26 -11.59 6.04
CA GLU A 350 -11.86 -11.84 5.74
C GLU A 350 -11.40 -10.98 4.55
N GLU A 351 -12.23 -10.84 3.52
CA GLU A 351 -11.95 -10.02 2.32
C GLU A 351 -11.81 -8.52 2.61
N LYS A 352 -12.51 -8.02 3.63
CA LYS A 352 -12.44 -6.61 4.06
C LYS A 352 -11.16 -6.27 4.80
N THR A 353 -10.46 -7.25 5.33
CA THR A 353 -9.34 -7.02 6.26
C THR A 353 -8.01 -7.63 5.81
N ALA A 354 -8.05 -8.68 5.00
CA ALA A 354 -6.84 -9.35 4.54
C ALA A 354 -6.16 -8.56 3.42
N LEU A 355 -4.93 -8.13 3.68
CA LEU A 355 -4.10 -7.49 2.67
C LEU A 355 -3.70 -8.49 1.57
N LEU A 356 -3.41 -7.96 0.39
CA LEU A 356 -2.79 -8.73 -0.69
C LEU A 356 -1.37 -9.16 -0.26
N PRO A 357 -0.96 -10.39 -0.59
CA PRO A 357 0.41 -10.82 -0.32
C PRO A 357 1.39 -9.97 -1.13
N SER A 358 2.33 -9.35 -0.43
CA SER A 358 3.35 -8.49 -1.04
C SER A 358 4.69 -8.68 -0.34
N GLN A 359 5.78 -8.27 -0.98
CA GLN A 359 7.12 -8.25 -0.40
C GLN A 359 7.91 -7.07 -0.93
N VAL A 360 8.97 -6.71 -0.22
CA VAL A 360 10.00 -5.81 -0.73
C VAL A 360 10.95 -6.62 -1.61
N ILE A 361 11.12 -6.15 -2.85
CA ILE A 361 11.99 -6.77 -3.85
C ILE A 361 13.21 -5.87 -4.01
N THR A 362 14.38 -6.43 -3.83
CA THR A 362 15.67 -5.75 -3.97
C THR A 362 16.57 -6.54 -4.89
N GLN A 363 17.74 -6.03 -5.20
CA GLN A 363 18.75 -6.79 -5.97
C GLN A 363 19.11 -8.12 -5.30
N ALA A 364 19.01 -8.21 -3.97
CA ALA A 364 19.37 -9.42 -3.24
C ALA A 364 18.39 -10.58 -3.43
N ASN A 365 17.10 -10.32 -3.63
CA ASN A 365 16.07 -11.35 -3.71
C ASN A 365 15.34 -11.42 -5.06
N VAL A 366 15.53 -10.48 -5.99
CA VAL A 366 14.80 -10.38 -7.27
C VAL A 366 14.92 -11.66 -8.14
N ASN A 367 15.98 -12.43 -8.02
CA ASN A 367 16.15 -13.67 -8.77
C ASN A 367 15.41 -14.87 -8.16
N GLY A 368 14.87 -14.73 -6.93
CA GLY A 368 14.15 -15.77 -6.21
C GLY A 368 12.67 -15.50 -6.02
N ILE A 369 12.13 -14.36 -6.52
CA ILE A 369 10.72 -14.03 -6.42
C ILE A 369 9.86 -14.90 -7.35
N VAL A 370 8.59 -14.99 -7.01
CA VAL A 370 7.61 -15.71 -7.84
C VAL A 370 7.13 -14.80 -8.98
N LEU A 371 7.24 -15.29 -10.20
CA LEU A 371 6.78 -14.63 -11.42
C LEU A 371 5.74 -15.51 -12.12
N ASP A 372 4.85 -14.87 -12.89
CA ASP A 372 3.98 -15.56 -13.83
C ASP A 372 4.68 -15.89 -15.16
N ASP A 373 3.95 -16.53 -16.08
CA ASP A 373 4.44 -16.92 -17.41
C ASP A 373 4.82 -15.71 -18.29
N LYS A 374 4.34 -14.52 -17.96
CA LYS A 374 4.64 -13.27 -18.67
C LYS A 374 5.77 -12.47 -18.00
N GLY A 375 6.26 -12.95 -16.85
CA GLY A 375 7.35 -12.33 -16.09
C GLY A 375 6.89 -11.27 -15.09
N PHE A 376 5.59 -11.13 -14.79
CA PHE A 376 5.10 -10.25 -13.75
C PHE A 376 5.21 -10.86 -12.36
N TYR A 377 5.37 -10.01 -11.35
CA TYR A 377 5.38 -10.45 -9.96
C TYR A 377 4.05 -11.07 -9.56
N ASN A 378 4.09 -12.25 -8.96
CA ASN A 378 2.88 -13.02 -8.64
C ASN A 378 2.74 -13.40 -7.15
N ALA A 379 3.67 -12.98 -6.31
CA ALA A 379 3.73 -13.20 -4.86
C ALA A 379 3.74 -14.68 -4.44
N VAL A 380 2.68 -15.45 -4.74
CA VAL A 380 2.43 -16.81 -4.26
C VAL A 380 2.44 -17.78 -5.44
N ALA A 381 3.31 -18.79 -5.40
CA ALA A 381 3.54 -19.69 -6.54
C ALA A 381 2.32 -20.55 -6.93
N ASP A 382 1.53 -20.95 -5.95
CA ASP A 382 0.37 -21.84 -6.11
C ASP A 382 -0.96 -21.15 -5.82
N PHE A 383 -1.03 -19.81 -5.99
CA PHE A 383 -2.21 -19.01 -5.65
C PHE A 383 -3.48 -19.51 -6.32
N GLU A 384 -3.41 -19.95 -7.58
CA GLU A 384 -4.56 -20.51 -8.28
C GLU A 384 -5.11 -21.78 -7.60
N ALA A 385 -4.21 -22.67 -7.15
CA ALA A 385 -4.60 -23.88 -6.45
C ALA A 385 -5.24 -23.54 -5.10
N GLN A 386 -4.70 -22.54 -4.39
CA GLN A 386 -5.28 -22.06 -3.12
C GLN A 386 -6.69 -21.50 -3.34
N PHE A 387 -6.92 -20.65 -4.35
CA PHE A 387 -8.27 -20.16 -4.69
C PHE A 387 -9.21 -21.30 -5.10
N LYS A 388 -8.78 -22.20 -5.97
CA LYS A 388 -9.59 -23.35 -6.39
C LYS A 388 -10.01 -24.22 -5.21
N ALA A 389 -9.12 -24.42 -4.24
CA ALA A 389 -9.45 -25.14 -3.00
C ALA A 389 -10.54 -24.43 -2.20
N LEU A 390 -10.45 -23.09 -2.04
CA LEU A 390 -11.48 -22.30 -1.36
C LEU A 390 -12.81 -22.31 -2.12
N TRP A 391 -12.78 -22.37 -3.46
CA TRP A 391 -13.98 -22.39 -4.31
C TRP A 391 -14.62 -23.78 -4.47
N LEU A 392 -14.00 -24.80 -3.88
CA LEU A 392 -14.46 -26.20 -3.97
C LEU A 392 -14.48 -26.70 -5.44
N VAL A 393 -13.49 -26.28 -6.24
CA VAL A 393 -13.27 -26.70 -7.63
C VAL A 393 -11.89 -27.33 -7.80
N ASN A 394 -11.71 -28.16 -8.82
CA ASN A 394 -10.46 -28.88 -9.11
C ASN A 394 -9.58 -28.09 -10.09
#